data_c2eaf06ec528bc34d14591acd5cc66ba
#
_entry.id   c2eaf06ec528bc34d14591acd5cc66ba
#
_cell.length_a   1.000
_cell.length_b   1.000
_cell.length_c   1.000
_cell.angle_alpha   90.00
_cell.angle_beta   90.00
_cell.angle_gamma   90.00
#
_symmetry.space_group_name_H-M   'P 1'
#
loop_
_entity.id
_entity.type
_entity.pdbx_description
1 polymer ?
#
loop_
_entity_poly.entity_id
_entity_poly.type
_entity_poly.pdbx_seq_one_letter_code
_entity_poly.pdbx_strand_id
1 'polypeptide(L)'
;MQPIDFSKAKQDGNGFQFPGEFEITAVGSASANLPTHVPQLLERAGLHVLHESVRHRHSGAGNFVSVTVSFRCENREQYEAAHAALRASPDIRYTM
;
A
#
# COMPACT_ATOMS: atom_id res chain seq x y z
N MET A 1 -11.81 -20.95 15.41
CA MET A 1 -11.92 -20.86 14.91
C MET A 1 -11.69 -20.79 14.74
N GLN A 2 -11.43 -20.34 14.77
CA GLN A 2 -11.32 -20.05 14.47
C GLN A 2 -11.02 -19.64 14.22
N PRO A 3 -11.03 -19.67 14.35
CA PRO A 3 -10.76 -19.15 14.03
C PRO A 3 -10.33 -18.83 14.05
N ILE A 4 -10.20 -18.70 14.22
CA ILE A 4 -9.92 -18.40 14.05
C ILE A 4 -9.40 -18.14 14.22
N ASP A 5 -9.31 -18.13 14.43
CA ASP A 5 -8.99 -17.88 14.32
C ASP A 5 -8.63 -17.43 14.21
N PHE A 6 -8.70 -17.27 14.54
CA PHE A 6 -8.56 -16.68 14.22
C PHE A 6 -8.18 -16.13 14.76
N SER A 7 -7.99 -16.20 14.99
CA SER A 7 -7.86 -15.65 15.23
C SER A 7 -7.10 -15.44 15.81
N LYS A 8 -6.59 -15.52 16.11
CA LYS A 8 -6.18 -15.29 16.26
C LYS A 8 -5.49 -14.91 16.16
N ALA A 9 -5.54 -14.71 16.06
CA ALA A 9 -5.24 -14.12 15.56
C ALA A 9 -5.04 -13.64 15.90
N LYS A 10 -4.84 -13.34 16.02
CA LYS A 10 -4.96 -12.68 16.03
C LYS A 10 -4.47 -12.03 16.72
N GLN A 11 -3.91 -11.70 17.17
CA GLN A 11 -3.68 -11.10 17.44
C GLN A 11 -2.95 -10.33 17.53
N ASP A 12 -2.21 -10.04 17.74
CA ASP A 12 -1.84 -9.13 17.38
C ASP A 12 -2.27 -8.63 16.56
N GLY A 13 -2.75 -8.57 16.62
CA GLY A 13 -3.29 -8.30 15.84
C GLY A 13 -3.61 -8.44 15.12
N ASN A 14 -3.92 -8.46 14.99
CA ASN A 14 -4.52 -8.81 14.06
C ASN A 14 -4.26 -9.22 12.81
N GLY A 15 -4.06 -9.65 12.33
CA GLY A 15 -3.87 -10.13 11.03
C GLY A 15 -2.53 -9.86 10.39
N PHE A 16 -1.70 -9.05 11.00
CA PHE A 16 -0.39 -8.69 10.46
C PHE A 16 0.69 -9.63 10.96
N GLN A 17 1.45 -10.17 10.03
CA GLN A 17 2.58 -11.03 10.37
C GLN A 17 3.85 -10.44 9.74
N PHE A 18 4.81 -10.06 10.56
CA PHE A 18 6.07 -9.50 10.10
C PHE A 18 7.22 -10.49 10.35
N PRO A 19 8.18 -10.60 9.42
CA PRO A 19 8.19 -9.95 8.12
C PRO A 19 7.13 -10.56 7.20
N GLY A 20 6.69 -9.79 6.22
CA GLY A 20 5.67 -10.26 5.29
C GLY A 20 5.48 -9.33 4.13
N GLU A 21 4.64 -9.75 3.20
CA GLU A 21 4.28 -8.94 2.05
C GLU A 21 2.88 -8.38 2.25
N PHE A 22 2.72 -7.12 1.92
CA PHE A 22 1.47 -6.40 2.11
C PHE A 22 1.11 -5.64 0.86
N GLU A 23 -0.19 -5.40 0.67
CA GLU A 23 -0.66 -4.55 -0.41
C GLU A 23 -1.06 -3.20 0.14
N ILE A 24 -0.86 -2.18 -0.68
CA ILE A 24 -1.35 -0.85 -0.38
C ILE A 24 -1.96 -0.28 -1.65
N THR A 25 -3.07 0.43 -1.50
CA THR A 25 -3.73 1.09 -2.61
C THR A 25 -3.71 2.58 -2.36
N ALA A 26 -3.23 3.33 -3.34
CA ALA A 26 -3.22 4.79 -3.30
C ALA A 26 -4.17 5.32 -4.36
N VAL A 27 -5.03 6.26 -3.97
CA VAL A 27 -5.99 6.86 -4.88
C VAL A 27 -5.65 8.34 -5.01
N GLY A 28 -5.57 8.82 -6.25
CA GLY A 28 -5.26 10.21 -6.49
C GLY A 28 -5.59 10.64 -7.89
N SER A 29 -5.03 11.78 -8.29
CA SER A 29 -5.32 12.39 -9.58
C SER A 29 -4.77 11.55 -10.72
N ALA A 30 -5.61 11.34 -11.76
CA ALA A 30 -5.19 10.58 -12.93
C ALA A 30 -4.08 11.28 -13.70
N SER A 31 -3.91 12.59 -13.52
CA SER A 31 -2.88 13.36 -14.23
C SER A 31 -1.50 13.26 -13.56
N ALA A 32 -1.40 12.61 -12.41
CA ALA A 32 -0.19 12.64 -11.61
C ALA A 32 0.77 11.47 -11.88
N ASN A 33 0.46 10.62 -12.85
CA ASN A 33 1.28 9.46 -13.21
C ASN A 33 1.56 8.55 -12.02
N LEU A 34 0.52 8.28 -11.23
CA LEU A 34 0.66 7.52 -10.00
C LEU A 34 1.19 6.10 -10.19
N PRO A 35 0.87 5.37 -11.28
CA PRO A 35 1.44 4.03 -11.44
C PRO A 35 2.97 4.00 -11.42
N THR A 36 3.62 5.08 -11.86
CA THR A 36 5.08 5.21 -11.76
C THR A 36 5.48 5.81 -10.42
N HIS A 37 4.72 6.79 -9.96
CA HIS A 37 5.07 7.60 -8.80
C HIS A 37 4.95 6.83 -7.48
N VAL A 38 3.91 6.00 -7.33
CA VAL A 38 3.65 5.30 -6.07
C VAL A 38 4.80 4.34 -5.71
N PRO A 39 5.28 3.48 -6.63
CA PRO A 39 6.41 2.63 -6.26
C PRO A 39 7.66 3.42 -5.89
N GLN A 40 7.90 4.55 -6.55
CA GLN A 40 9.06 5.38 -6.24
C GLN A 40 8.98 5.96 -4.83
N LEU A 41 7.79 6.40 -4.42
CA LEU A 41 7.61 6.94 -3.07
C LEU A 41 7.89 5.89 -2.02
N LEU A 42 7.45 4.67 -2.25
CA LEU A 42 7.70 3.58 -1.31
C LEU A 42 9.18 3.24 -1.25
N GLU A 43 9.86 3.23 -2.39
CA GLU A 43 11.30 2.95 -2.40
C GLU A 43 12.10 4.02 -1.70
N ARG A 44 11.70 5.28 -1.85
CA ARG A 44 12.35 6.37 -1.13
C ARG A 44 12.19 6.25 0.37
N ALA A 45 11.11 5.61 0.80
CA ALA A 45 10.89 5.37 2.23
C ALA A 45 11.67 4.15 2.73
N GLY A 46 12.45 3.51 1.87
CA GLY A 46 13.29 2.38 2.26
C GLY A 46 12.60 1.03 2.18
N LEU A 47 11.48 0.96 1.45
CA LEU A 47 10.70 -0.27 1.36
C LEU A 47 11.05 -1.06 0.11
N HIS A 48 10.93 -2.36 0.23
CA HIS A 48 11.16 -3.26 -0.90
C HIS A 48 9.85 -3.44 -1.68
N VAL A 49 9.80 -2.86 -2.86
CA VAL A 49 8.60 -2.88 -3.70
C VAL A 49 8.68 -4.04 -4.69
N LEU A 50 7.58 -4.76 -4.83
CA LEU A 50 7.46 -5.82 -5.82
C LEU A 50 6.90 -5.21 -7.09
N HIS A 51 7.78 -4.78 -7.98
CA HIS A 51 7.41 -3.98 -9.14
C HIS A 51 6.43 -4.69 -10.08
N GLU A 52 6.53 -5.99 -10.20
CA GLU A 52 5.62 -6.73 -11.08
C GLU A 52 4.20 -6.81 -10.52
N SER A 53 4.00 -6.41 -9.27
CA SER A 53 2.67 -6.42 -8.66
C SER A 53 1.90 -5.13 -8.91
N VAL A 54 2.52 -4.11 -9.49
CA VAL A 54 1.88 -2.82 -9.68
C VAL A 54 0.73 -2.94 -10.67
N ARG A 55 -0.44 -2.50 -10.25
CA ARG A 55 -1.59 -2.47 -11.13
C ARG A 55 -2.42 -1.23 -10.80
N HIS A 56 -3.18 -0.78 -11.78
CA HIS A 56 -3.94 0.45 -11.61
C HIS A 56 -5.28 0.37 -12.31
N ARG A 57 -6.17 1.25 -11.90
CA ARG A 57 -7.50 1.33 -12.46
C ARG A 57 -7.96 2.79 -12.42
N HIS A 58 -8.50 3.28 -13.52
CA HIS A 58 -9.07 4.62 -13.58
C HIS A 58 -10.50 4.58 -13.10
N SER A 59 -10.98 5.69 -12.52
CA SER A 59 -12.38 5.86 -12.18
C SER A 59 -13.22 5.92 -13.46
N GLY A 60 -14.54 5.76 -13.32
CA GLY A 60 -15.41 5.78 -14.47
C GLY A 60 -15.33 7.07 -15.26
N ALA A 61 -15.12 8.20 -14.59
CA ALA A 61 -14.98 9.49 -15.24
C ALA A 61 -13.56 9.78 -15.70
N GLY A 62 -12.59 8.94 -15.33
CA GLY A 62 -11.20 9.13 -15.71
C GLY A 62 -10.44 10.19 -14.94
N ASN A 63 -11.04 10.77 -13.90
CA ASN A 63 -10.40 11.85 -13.13
C ASN A 63 -9.46 11.34 -12.07
N PHE A 64 -9.68 10.12 -11.60
CA PHE A 64 -8.89 9.53 -10.53
C PHE A 64 -8.35 8.19 -10.95
N VAL A 65 -7.26 7.82 -10.32
CA VAL A 65 -6.67 6.50 -10.53
C VAL A 65 -6.35 5.88 -9.18
N SER A 66 -6.59 4.58 -9.06
CA SER A 66 -6.14 3.82 -7.90
C SER A 66 -4.99 2.93 -8.33
N VAL A 67 -3.92 2.93 -7.55
CA VAL A 67 -2.73 2.13 -7.81
C VAL A 67 -2.55 1.19 -6.64
N THR A 68 -2.48 -0.09 -6.93
CA THR A 68 -2.23 -1.12 -5.92
C THR A 68 -0.88 -1.74 -6.16
N VAL A 69 -0.11 -1.91 -5.11
CA VAL A 69 1.23 -2.48 -5.21
C VAL A 69 1.51 -3.29 -3.95
N SER A 70 2.27 -4.37 -4.12
CA SER A 70 2.74 -5.18 -3.00
C SER A 70 4.15 -4.75 -2.64
N PHE A 71 4.44 -4.79 -1.35
CA PHE A 71 5.76 -4.45 -0.83
C PHE A 71 6.05 -5.32 0.38
N ARG A 72 7.34 -5.47 0.67
CA ARG A 72 7.76 -6.29 1.78
C ARG A 72 8.06 -5.41 2.98
N CYS A 73 7.55 -5.81 4.15
CA CYS A 73 7.81 -5.15 5.42
C CYS A 73 8.47 -6.09 6.40
N GLU A 74 9.48 -5.58 7.10
CA GLU A 74 10.13 -6.33 8.17
C GLU A 74 9.45 -6.14 9.51
N ASN A 75 8.73 -5.02 9.68
CA ASN A 75 8.08 -4.71 10.95
C ASN A 75 6.95 -3.71 10.72
N ARG A 76 6.22 -3.43 11.80
CA ARG A 76 5.07 -2.54 11.72
C ARG A 76 5.45 -1.11 11.38
N GLU A 77 6.62 -0.67 11.84
CA GLU A 77 7.07 0.69 11.54
C GLU A 77 7.20 0.91 10.04
N GLN A 78 7.70 -0.09 9.33
CA GLN A 78 7.80 0.00 7.86
C GLN A 78 6.43 0.04 7.21
N TYR A 79 5.49 -0.74 7.73
CA TYR A 79 4.14 -0.73 7.22
C TYR A 79 3.51 0.66 7.35
N GLU A 80 3.64 1.26 8.53
CA GLU A 80 3.09 2.57 8.76
C GLU A 80 3.83 3.64 7.96
N ALA A 81 5.14 3.48 7.77
CA ALA A 81 5.92 4.39 6.95
C ALA A 81 5.46 4.37 5.49
N ALA A 82 5.01 3.21 5.00
CA ALA A 82 4.50 3.12 3.64
C ALA A 82 3.27 4.02 3.46
N HIS A 83 2.31 3.91 4.37
CA HIS A 83 1.12 4.75 4.31
C HIS A 83 1.47 6.22 4.45
N ALA A 84 2.36 6.54 5.39
CA ALA A 84 2.76 7.93 5.62
C ALA A 84 3.45 8.52 4.41
N ALA A 85 4.34 7.75 3.76
CA ALA A 85 5.07 8.22 2.59
C ALA A 85 4.12 8.56 1.45
N LEU A 86 3.11 7.74 1.25
CA LEU A 86 2.14 8.00 0.19
C LEU A 86 1.25 9.18 0.53
N ARG A 87 0.77 9.26 1.77
CA ARG A 87 -0.10 10.36 2.16
C ARG A 87 0.60 11.70 2.19
N ALA A 88 1.93 11.71 2.25
CA ALA A 88 2.69 12.95 2.20
C ALA A 88 2.69 13.58 0.80
N SER A 89 2.34 12.82 -0.23
CA SER A 89 2.29 13.33 -1.59
C SER A 89 0.99 14.12 -1.80
N PRO A 90 1.08 15.34 -2.34
CA PRO A 90 -0.13 16.12 -2.62
C PRO A 90 -0.99 15.51 -3.73
N ASP A 91 -0.43 14.60 -4.52
CA ASP A 91 -1.17 13.97 -5.61
C ASP A 91 -1.99 12.78 -5.16
N ILE A 92 -1.77 12.30 -3.93
CA ILE A 92 -2.49 11.16 -3.39
C ILE A 92 -3.52 11.67 -2.40
N ARG A 93 -4.77 11.30 -2.64
CA ARG A 93 -5.88 11.73 -1.81
C ARG A 93 -6.03 10.86 -0.57
N TYR A 94 -5.91 9.54 -0.74
CA TYR A 94 -5.98 8.63 0.39
C TYR A 94 -5.36 7.29 0.04
N THR A 95 -5.09 6.50 1.07
CA THR A 95 -4.55 5.15 0.93
C THR A 95 -5.46 4.16 1.66
N MET A 96 -5.42 2.93 1.18
CA MET A 96 -6.18 1.83 1.79
C MET A 96 -5.30 0.63 2.02
#